data_0967e45bebae501dcbea913b85bb8345
#
_entry.id   0967e45bebae501dcbea913b85bb8345
#
_cell.length_a   1.000
_cell.length_b   1.000
_cell.length_c   1.000
_cell.angle_alpha   90.00
_cell.angle_beta   90.00
_cell.angle_gamma   90.00
#
_symmetry.space_group_name_H-M   'P 1'
#
loop_
_entity.id
_entity.type
_entity.pdbx_description
1 polymer ?
#
loop_
_entity_poly.entity_id
_entity_poly.type
_entity_poly.pdbx_seq_one_letter_code
_entity_poly.pdbx_strand_id
1 'polypeptide(L)'
;VVMDSKAAVNQSIDSKRTLQSVFATMQWGWKGLLYLDITARNDWSSTLAHTDSKNTGFFYPSIGATWILNKTCSLPKWISFAKVRASWAEVGNDLPIGITNPVDIIMVGGSINVNTVEQRGDLKPEISSSIEFGTEWRFFHHRFGIDFTWYQTNTKNQLLRMDNPTGSTYKYRYVNCLLYTSDAADDRIS
;
A
#
# COMPACT_ATOMS: atom_id res chain seq x y z
N VAL A 1 48.81 19.35 -13.77
CA VAL A 1 47.60 19.97 -14.34
C VAL A 1 46.84 20.55 -13.17
N VAL A 2 46.92 21.89 -13.02
CA VAL A 2 46.13 22.62 -12.02
C VAL A 2 44.70 22.66 -12.54
N MET A 3 43.78 21.91 -11.97
CA MET A 3 42.39 22.07 -12.27
C MET A 3 41.90 23.38 -11.68
N ASP A 4 41.39 24.27 -12.53
CA ASP A 4 40.79 25.54 -12.12
C ASP A 4 39.54 25.25 -11.30
N SER A 5 39.59 25.56 -10.00
CA SER A 5 38.50 25.29 -9.02
C SER A 5 37.28 26.22 -9.16
N LYS A 6 37.19 26.98 -10.26
CA LYS A 6 36.12 27.97 -10.45
C LYS A 6 34.97 27.51 -11.34
N ALA A 7 35.00 26.32 -11.91
CA ALA A 7 33.86 25.75 -12.59
C ALA A 7 32.95 25.06 -11.55
N ALA A 8 32.10 25.83 -10.91
CA ALA A 8 30.97 25.25 -10.15
C ALA A 8 30.03 24.59 -11.15
N VAL A 9 30.17 23.27 -11.33
CA VAL A 9 29.21 22.49 -12.07
C VAL A 9 27.99 22.35 -11.16
N ASN A 10 26.99 23.21 -11.37
CA ASN A 10 25.66 23.04 -10.77
C ASN A 10 24.96 21.88 -11.50
N GLN A 11 25.17 20.67 -11.01
CA GLN A 11 24.43 19.51 -11.45
C GLN A 11 23.17 19.39 -10.59
N SER A 12 22.02 19.80 -11.14
CA SER A 12 20.73 19.51 -10.56
C SER A 12 20.33 18.07 -10.92
N ILE A 13 20.15 17.23 -9.90
CA ILE A 13 19.58 15.89 -10.10
C ILE A 13 18.06 16.08 -10.14
N ASP A 14 17.50 16.04 -11.33
CA ASP A 14 16.04 16.03 -11.50
C ASP A 14 15.54 14.58 -11.49
N SER A 15 14.84 14.18 -10.42
CA SER A 15 14.27 12.86 -10.30
C SER A 15 12.78 12.91 -10.71
N LYS A 16 12.41 12.21 -11.78
CA LYS A 16 11.05 12.12 -12.27
C LYS A 16 10.46 10.75 -11.99
N ARG A 17 9.34 10.70 -11.29
CA ARG A 17 8.53 9.49 -11.13
C ARG A 17 7.28 9.59 -12.02
N THR A 18 7.01 8.53 -12.76
CA THR A 18 5.79 8.40 -13.56
C THR A 18 5.01 7.19 -13.07
N LEU A 19 3.74 7.40 -12.78
CA LEU A 19 2.79 6.35 -12.38
C LEU A 19 1.64 6.33 -13.39
N GLN A 20 1.35 5.16 -13.94
CA GLN A 20 0.20 4.94 -14.81
C GLN A 20 -0.74 3.95 -14.12
N SER A 21 -2.04 4.25 -14.12
CA SER A 21 -3.03 3.44 -13.41
C SER A 21 -4.22 3.17 -14.32
N VAL A 22 -4.69 1.93 -14.30
CA VAL A 22 -5.99 1.54 -14.87
C VAL A 22 -6.82 0.94 -13.75
N PHE A 23 -8.06 1.39 -13.61
CA PHE A 23 -8.97 0.89 -12.60
C PHE A 23 -10.37 0.66 -13.15
N ALA A 24 -11.08 -0.29 -12.55
CA ALA A 24 -12.47 -0.57 -12.80
C ALA A 24 -13.21 -0.70 -11.46
N THR A 25 -14.44 -0.18 -11.42
CA THR A 25 -15.33 -0.31 -10.26
C THR A 25 -16.67 -0.83 -10.71
N MET A 26 -17.24 -1.75 -9.92
CA MET A 26 -18.58 -2.29 -10.13
C MET A 26 -19.34 -2.26 -8.82
N GLN A 27 -20.54 -1.69 -8.85
CA GLN A 27 -21.47 -1.74 -7.74
C GLN A 27 -22.73 -2.46 -8.18
N TRP A 28 -23.12 -3.46 -7.41
CA TRP A 28 -24.33 -4.23 -7.68
C TRP A 28 -25.22 -4.26 -6.47
N GLY A 29 -26.49 -3.94 -6.67
CA GLY A 29 -27.51 -3.94 -5.62
C GLY A 29 -28.66 -4.89 -5.97
N TRP A 30 -29.01 -5.78 -5.06
CA TRP A 30 -30.11 -6.71 -5.21
C TRP A 30 -31.24 -6.44 -4.23
N LYS A 31 -32.39 -6.07 -4.77
CA LYS A 31 -33.64 -5.80 -4.02
C LYS A 31 -33.51 -4.83 -2.83
N GLY A 32 -32.45 -4.03 -2.80
CA GLY A 32 -32.12 -3.18 -1.65
C GLY A 32 -31.78 -3.96 -0.37
N LEU A 33 -31.44 -5.24 -0.50
CA LEU A 33 -31.07 -6.15 0.59
C LEU A 33 -29.57 -6.37 0.67
N LEU A 34 -28.96 -6.63 -0.48
CA LEU A 34 -27.55 -6.96 -0.63
C LEU A 34 -26.91 -5.97 -1.60
N TYR A 35 -25.79 -5.44 -1.21
CA TYR A 35 -24.93 -4.59 -2.04
C TYR A 35 -23.56 -5.24 -2.12
N LEU A 36 -23.03 -5.28 -3.34
CA LEU A 36 -21.70 -5.79 -3.65
C LEU A 36 -20.90 -4.71 -4.35
N ASP A 37 -19.74 -4.39 -3.82
CA ASP A 37 -18.79 -3.44 -4.37
C ASP A 37 -17.53 -4.20 -4.76
N ILE A 38 -17.14 -4.13 -6.03
CA ILE A 38 -15.92 -4.76 -6.53
C ILE A 38 -15.07 -3.68 -7.19
N THR A 39 -13.80 -3.61 -6.82
CA THR A 39 -12.84 -2.75 -7.50
C THR A 39 -11.61 -3.55 -7.91
N ALA A 40 -11.03 -3.17 -9.02
CA ALA A 40 -9.76 -3.70 -9.49
C ALA A 40 -8.93 -2.54 -10.03
N ARG A 41 -7.67 -2.46 -9.61
CA ARG A 41 -6.74 -1.46 -10.08
C ARG A 41 -5.39 -2.11 -10.38
N ASN A 42 -4.75 -1.65 -11.46
CA ASN A 42 -3.38 -2.01 -11.78
C ASN A 42 -2.56 -0.75 -12.01
N ASP A 43 -1.43 -0.65 -11.33
CA ASP A 43 -0.52 0.48 -11.40
C ASP A 43 0.83 0.03 -11.97
N TRP A 44 1.35 0.82 -12.91
CA TRP A 44 2.72 0.69 -13.43
C TRP A 44 3.52 1.91 -13.01
N SER A 45 4.62 1.67 -12.31
CA SER A 45 5.50 2.74 -11.83
C SER A 45 6.86 2.67 -12.52
N SER A 46 7.41 3.84 -12.84
CA SER A 46 8.77 3.96 -13.37
C SER A 46 9.84 3.52 -12.37
N THR A 47 9.54 3.47 -11.07
CA THR A 47 10.43 2.96 -10.03
C THR A 47 10.69 1.46 -10.14
N LEU A 48 9.79 0.72 -10.82
CA LEU A 48 9.91 -0.71 -11.09
C LEU A 48 10.66 -1.02 -12.39
N ALA A 49 11.05 -0.03 -13.17
CA ALA A 49 11.64 -0.22 -14.50
C ALA A 49 12.91 -1.10 -14.51
N HIS A 50 13.65 -1.11 -13.40
CA HIS A 50 14.88 -1.88 -13.22
C HIS A 50 14.71 -3.10 -12.31
N THR A 51 13.45 -3.53 -12.08
CA THR A 51 13.11 -4.72 -11.29
C THR A 51 12.46 -5.79 -12.16
N ASP A 52 12.36 -7.01 -11.63
CA ASP A 52 11.64 -8.12 -12.27
C ASP A 52 10.14 -7.82 -12.45
N SER A 53 9.59 -6.88 -11.68
CA SER A 53 8.18 -6.47 -11.73
C SER A 53 7.87 -5.37 -12.77
N LYS A 54 8.83 -4.96 -13.59
CA LYS A 54 8.67 -3.86 -14.56
C LYS A 54 7.48 -3.99 -15.51
N ASN A 55 7.14 -5.19 -15.93
CA ASN A 55 6.08 -5.45 -16.91
C ASN A 55 4.72 -5.72 -16.28
N THR A 56 4.70 -6.27 -15.06
CA THR A 56 3.46 -6.68 -14.39
C THR A 56 2.83 -5.55 -13.59
N GLY A 57 3.65 -4.57 -13.15
CA GLY A 57 3.19 -3.57 -12.22
C GLY A 57 2.72 -4.19 -10.90
N PHE A 58 1.75 -3.58 -10.27
CA PHE A 58 1.07 -4.14 -9.11
C PHE A 58 -0.44 -4.04 -9.26
N PHE A 59 -1.07 -5.21 -9.13
CA PHE A 59 -2.51 -5.37 -9.20
C PHE A 59 -3.08 -5.50 -7.78
N TYR A 60 -4.12 -4.73 -7.49
CA TYR A 60 -4.81 -4.80 -6.21
C TYR A 60 -6.32 -4.71 -6.39
N PRO A 61 -6.98 -5.84 -6.12
CA PRO A 61 -8.42 -5.93 -6.10
C PRO A 61 -9.00 -5.55 -4.74
N SER A 62 -10.28 -5.20 -4.72
CA SER A 62 -11.08 -5.18 -3.50
C SER A 62 -12.48 -5.71 -3.75
N ILE A 63 -13.06 -6.32 -2.75
CA ILE A 63 -14.44 -6.76 -2.75
C ILE A 63 -15.07 -6.44 -1.40
N GLY A 64 -16.26 -5.81 -1.45
CA GLY A 64 -17.06 -5.50 -0.28
C GLY A 64 -18.48 -6.00 -0.47
N ALA A 65 -19.07 -6.53 0.60
CA ALA A 65 -20.47 -6.94 0.64
C ALA A 65 -21.16 -6.30 1.84
N THR A 66 -22.34 -5.74 1.62
CA THR A 66 -23.19 -5.18 2.67
C THR A 66 -24.56 -5.82 2.61
N TRP A 67 -25.01 -6.40 3.72
CA TRP A 67 -26.30 -7.04 3.86
C TRP A 67 -27.18 -6.32 4.88
N ILE A 68 -28.38 -5.92 4.46
CA ILE A 68 -29.38 -5.26 5.30
C ILE A 68 -30.36 -6.32 5.83
N LEU A 69 -30.19 -6.67 7.11
CA LEU A 69 -30.93 -7.75 7.74
C LEU A 69 -32.41 -7.44 7.94
N ASN A 70 -32.78 -6.18 8.19
CA ASN A 70 -34.16 -5.77 8.41
C ASN A 70 -35.14 -6.15 7.30
N LYS A 71 -34.63 -6.24 6.08
CA LYS A 71 -35.44 -6.54 4.91
C LYS A 71 -35.50 -8.02 4.59
N THR A 72 -34.59 -8.81 5.16
CA THR A 72 -34.45 -10.25 4.90
C THR A 72 -35.07 -11.06 6.04
N CYS A 73 -34.88 -10.63 7.27
CA CYS A 73 -35.33 -11.32 8.47
C CYS A 73 -36.41 -10.50 9.20
N SER A 74 -37.44 -11.17 9.71
CA SER A 74 -38.40 -10.53 10.59
C SER A 74 -37.77 -10.31 11.95
N LEU A 75 -37.14 -9.15 12.12
CA LEU A 75 -36.54 -8.79 13.41
C LEU A 75 -37.57 -8.33 14.42
N PRO A 76 -37.34 -8.53 15.72
CA PRO A 76 -38.21 -8.02 16.79
C PRO A 76 -38.38 -6.49 16.68
N LYS A 77 -39.55 -5.98 17.06
CA LYS A 77 -39.90 -4.54 16.93
C LYS A 77 -38.99 -3.57 17.65
N TRP A 78 -38.23 -4.04 18.63
CA TRP A 78 -37.21 -3.23 19.33
C TRP A 78 -35.90 -3.03 18.55
N ILE A 79 -35.66 -3.84 17.51
CA ILE A 79 -34.55 -3.65 16.58
C ILE A 79 -35.02 -2.80 15.39
N SER A 80 -34.55 -1.57 15.32
CA SER A 80 -34.97 -0.63 14.29
C SER A 80 -34.18 -0.78 12.98
N PHE A 81 -32.92 -1.22 13.09
CA PHE A 81 -32.04 -1.42 11.94
C PHE A 81 -30.93 -2.39 12.29
N ALA A 82 -30.59 -3.25 11.33
CA ALA A 82 -29.46 -4.16 11.44
C ALA A 82 -28.80 -4.33 10.06
N LYS A 83 -27.48 -4.15 10.03
CA LYS A 83 -26.64 -4.26 8.83
C LYS A 83 -25.35 -5.00 9.17
N VAL A 84 -24.93 -5.88 8.28
CA VAL A 84 -23.64 -6.56 8.33
C VAL A 84 -22.84 -6.17 7.10
N ARG A 85 -21.55 -5.96 7.26
CA ARG A 85 -20.62 -5.68 6.18
C ARG A 85 -19.39 -6.57 6.31
N ALA A 86 -18.89 -7.01 5.17
CA ALA A 86 -17.61 -7.71 5.09
C ALA A 86 -16.85 -7.18 3.89
N SER A 87 -15.57 -6.94 4.03
CA SER A 87 -14.72 -6.50 2.92
C SER A 87 -13.35 -7.15 2.98
N TRP A 88 -12.76 -7.31 1.81
CA TRP A 88 -11.39 -7.68 1.62
C TRP A 88 -10.79 -6.77 0.56
N ALA A 89 -9.58 -6.28 0.80
CA ALA A 89 -8.88 -5.41 -0.11
C ALA A 89 -7.37 -5.67 -0.08
N GLU A 90 -6.75 -5.54 -1.24
CA GLU A 90 -5.29 -5.45 -1.34
C GLU A 90 -4.91 -4.05 -1.79
N VAL A 91 -3.80 -3.54 -1.23
CA VAL A 91 -3.22 -2.24 -1.57
C VAL A 91 -1.73 -2.43 -1.82
N GLY A 92 -1.29 -2.00 -3.00
CA GLY A 92 0.13 -1.96 -3.34
C GLY A 92 0.77 -0.63 -2.94
N ASN A 93 2.00 -0.69 -2.42
CA ASN A 93 2.82 0.48 -2.16
C ASN A 93 4.09 0.41 -3.01
N ASP A 94 4.38 1.51 -3.71
CA ASP A 94 5.49 1.62 -4.64
C ASP A 94 6.84 1.74 -3.91
N LEU A 95 7.92 1.42 -4.63
CA LEU A 95 9.28 1.57 -4.13
C LEU A 95 9.70 3.05 -4.13
N PRO A 96 10.48 3.49 -3.13
CA PRO A 96 11.08 4.83 -3.13
C PRO A 96 11.98 5.06 -4.35
N ILE A 97 12.03 6.30 -4.81
CA ILE A 97 12.89 6.72 -5.93
C ILE A 97 14.37 6.52 -5.56
N GLY A 98 15.17 6.05 -6.51
CA GLY A 98 16.62 5.94 -6.37
C GLY A 98 17.12 4.64 -5.72
N ILE A 99 16.23 3.72 -5.32
CA ILE A 99 16.62 2.42 -4.77
C ILE A 99 16.91 1.40 -5.87
N THR A 100 16.20 1.49 -6.98
CA THR A 100 16.30 0.54 -8.11
C THR A 100 17.05 1.11 -9.30
N ASN A 101 17.39 2.41 -9.28
CA ASN A 101 18.06 3.06 -10.41
C ASN A 101 19.57 2.79 -10.37
N PRO A 102 20.18 2.28 -11.45
CA PRO A 102 21.61 1.92 -11.48
C PRO A 102 22.56 3.12 -11.59
N VAL A 103 22.33 4.22 -10.89
CA VAL A 103 23.25 5.36 -10.84
C VAL A 103 24.22 5.20 -9.68
N ASP A 104 25.43 4.71 -9.98
CA ASP A 104 26.42 4.39 -8.95
C ASP A 104 27.30 5.58 -8.53
N ILE A 105 27.41 6.61 -9.36
CA ILE A 105 28.33 7.73 -9.14
C ILE A 105 27.60 9.04 -9.35
N ILE A 106 27.64 9.89 -8.34
CA ILE A 106 27.12 11.26 -8.39
C ILE A 106 28.29 12.24 -8.20
N MET A 107 28.47 13.15 -9.13
CA MET A 107 29.40 14.26 -8.97
C MET A 107 28.72 15.45 -8.32
N VAL A 108 29.11 15.81 -7.12
CA VAL A 108 28.60 16.98 -6.40
C VAL A 108 29.73 17.89 -6.03
N GLY A 109 29.75 19.14 -6.54
CA GLY A 109 30.74 20.14 -6.18
C GLY A 109 32.18 19.77 -6.51
N GLY A 110 32.41 19.00 -7.59
CA GLY A 110 33.76 18.54 -7.98
C GLY A 110 34.26 17.33 -7.20
N SER A 111 33.49 16.79 -6.28
CA SER A 111 33.76 15.55 -5.56
C SER A 111 32.93 14.40 -6.13
N ILE A 112 33.57 13.24 -6.28
CA ILE A 112 32.90 12.00 -6.66
C ILE A 112 32.25 11.42 -5.40
N ASN A 113 30.90 11.43 -5.33
CA ASN A 113 30.15 10.71 -4.31
C ASN A 113 29.68 9.39 -4.89
N VAL A 114 30.15 8.30 -4.32
CA VAL A 114 29.64 6.97 -4.64
C VAL A 114 28.26 6.81 -3.98
N ASN A 115 27.30 6.22 -4.70
CA ASN A 115 26.00 5.89 -4.12
C ASN A 115 26.21 4.98 -2.90
N THR A 116 25.68 5.40 -1.77
CA THR A 116 25.79 4.65 -0.50
C THR A 116 24.80 3.50 -0.40
N VAL A 117 23.85 3.40 -1.34
CA VAL A 117 22.80 2.39 -1.36
C VAL A 117 23.12 1.35 -2.42
N GLU A 118 23.20 0.09 -2.00
CA GLU A 118 23.31 -1.06 -2.90
C GLU A 118 22.00 -1.21 -3.67
N GLN A 119 22.09 -1.21 -4.99
CA GLN A 119 20.93 -1.31 -5.86
C GLN A 119 20.62 -2.76 -6.19
N ARG A 120 19.35 -3.12 -6.06
CA ARG A 120 18.87 -4.49 -6.25
C ARG A 120 17.70 -4.52 -7.21
N GLY A 121 17.77 -5.42 -8.21
CA GLY A 121 16.69 -5.65 -9.16
C GLY A 121 15.61 -6.63 -8.68
N ASP A 122 15.87 -7.36 -7.58
CA ASP A 122 14.97 -8.35 -6.99
C ASP A 122 13.93 -7.76 -6.04
N LEU A 123 13.93 -6.43 -5.86
CA LEU A 123 12.97 -5.74 -4.99
C LEU A 123 11.56 -5.80 -5.58
N LYS A 124 10.61 -6.12 -4.71
CA LYS A 124 9.18 -6.20 -5.01
C LYS A 124 8.42 -5.08 -4.33
N PRO A 125 7.32 -4.58 -4.92
CA PRO A 125 6.43 -3.66 -4.23
C PRO A 125 5.83 -4.30 -2.98
N GLU A 126 5.60 -3.48 -1.98
CA GLU A 126 4.91 -3.89 -0.75
C GLU A 126 3.42 -4.07 -1.04
N ILE A 127 2.82 -5.13 -0.51
CA ILE A 127 1.40 -5.44 -0.65
C ILE A 127 0.80 -5.63 0.74
N SER A 128 -0.19 -4.80 1.06
CA SER A 128 -1.00 -4.93 2.26
C SER A 128 -2.37 -5.50 1.91
N SER A 129 -2.70 -6.63 2.53
CA SER A 129 -4.01 -7.30 2.40
C SER A 129 -4.78 -7.13 3.70
N SER A 130 -5.99 -6.58 3.61
CA SER A 130 -6.85 -6.30 4.75
C SER A 130 -8.18 -7.02 4.62
N ILE A 131 -8.65 -7.61 5.73
CA ILE A 131 -9.99 -8.15 5.88
C ILE A 131 -10.70 -7.32 6.94
N GLU A 132 -11.92 -6.91 6.66
CA GLU A 132 -12.77 -6.18 7.58
C GLU A 132 -14.12 -6.87 7.70
N PHE A 133 -14.62 -6.99 8.93
CA PHE A 133 -15.97 -7.42 9.23
C PHE A 133 -16.62 -6.39 10.16
N GLY A 134 -17.79 -5.88 9.79
CA GLY A 134 -18.50 -4.88 10.56
C GLY A 134 -19.99 -5.21 10.72
N THR A 135 -20.56 -4.80 11.83
CA THR A 135 -22.00 -4.93 12.08
C THR A 135 -22.53 -3.69 12.77
N GLU A 136 -23.64 -3.17 12.27
CA GLU A 136 -24.32 -2.00 12.81
C GLU A 136 -25.73 -2.39 13.25
N TRP A 137 -26.08 -2.07 14.49
CA TRP A 137 -27.37 -2.32 15.09
C TRP A 137 -27.95 -1.04 15.65
N ARG A 138 -29.24 -0.79 15.40
CA ARG A 138 -29.99 0.31 15.99
C ARG A 138 -31.25 -0.19 16.66
N PHE A 139 -31.50 0.29 17.86
CA PHE A 139 -32.55 -0.17 18.74
C PHE A 139 -33.49 0.98 19.11
N PHE A 140 -34.74 0.64 19.56
CA PHE A 140 -35.68 1.55 20.15
C PHE A 140 -35.96 2.81 19.31
N HIS A 141 -36.32 2.64 18.04
CA HIS A 141 -36.58 3.75 17.10
C HIS A 141 -35.34 4.65 16.92
N HIS A 142 -34.18 4.02 16.74
CA HIS A 142 -32.87 4.68 16.53
C HIS A 142 -32.33 5.47 17.73
N ARG A 143 -32.85 5.24 18.95
CA ARG A 143 -32.39 5.93 20.16
C ARG A 143 -31.06 5.39 20.69
N PHE A 144 -30.78 4.14 20.41
CA PHE A 144 -29.54 3.47 20.81
C PHE A 144 -28.93 2.76 19.60
N GLY A 145 -27.62 2.92 19.39
CA GLY A 145 -26.88 2.31 18.29
C GLY A 145 -25.58 1.69 18.77
N ILE A 146 -25.24 0.55 18.17
CA ILE A 146 -23.97 -0.15 18.33
C ILE A 146 -23.39 -0.33 16.93
N ASP A 147 -22.13 0.08 16.74
CA ASP A 147 -21.33 -0.25 15.56
C ASP A 147 -20.09 -0.99 16.05
N PHE A 148 -19.90 -2.19 15.54
CA PHE A 148 -18.72 -3.01 15.84
C PHE A 148 -18.01 -3.31 14.54
N THR A 149 -16.70 -3.09 14.52
CA THR A 149 -15.85 -3.40 13.38
C THR A 149 -14.61 -4.13 13.86
N TRP A 150 -14.36 -5.27 13.25
CA TRP A 150 -13.12 -6.03 13.39
C TRP A 150 -12.37 -5.99 12.07
N TYR A 151 -11.06 -5.79 12.13
CA TYR A 151 -10.20 -5.83 10.95
C TYR A 151 -8.86 -6.48 11.25
N GLN A 152 -8.29 -7.05 10.21
CA GLN A 152 -6.95 -7.64 10.23
C GLN A 152 -6.22 -7.22 8.96
N THR A 153 -4.98 -6.76 9.12
CA THR A 153 -4.12 -6.37 8.00
C THR A 153 -2.83 -7.17 8.03
N ASN A 154 -2.47 -7.72 6.88
CA ASN A 154 -1.22 -8.45 6.66
C ASN A 154 -0.42 -7.76 5.56
N THR A 155 0.83 -7.41 5.84
CA THR A 155 1.72 -6.77 4.86
C THR A 155 2.81 -7.73 4.44
N LYS A 156 2.98 -7.90 3.13
CA LYS A 156 4.02 -8.73 2.50
C LYS A 156 5.03 -7.85 1.78
N ASN A 157 6.26 -8.35 1.66
CA ASN A 157 7.35 -7.67 0.95
C ASN A 157 7.68 -6.28 1.51
N GLN A 158 7.48 -6.07 2.81
CA GLN A 158 7.83 -4.80 3.45
C GLN A 158 9.28 -4.46 3.19
N LEU A 159 9.54 -3.23 2.78
CA LEU A 159 10.86 -2.75 2.45
C LEU A 159 11.61 -2.33 3.72
N LEU A 160 12.69 -3.02 4.02
CA LEU A 160 13.57 -2.71 5.14
C LEU A 160 14.94 -2.25 4.66
N ARG A 161 15.46 -1.18 5.27
CA ARG A 161 16.84 -0.74 5.08
C ARG A 161 17.73 -1.45 6.09
N MET A 162 18.77 -2.11 5.60
CA MET A 162 19.76 -2.79 6.41
C MET A 162 21.15 -2.19 6.14
N ASP A 163 21.98 -2.14 7.16
CA ASP A 163 23.38 -1.77 7.03
C ASP A 163 24.17 -2.94 6.40
N ASN A 164 25.06 -2.63 5.48
CA ASN A 164 25.97 -3.62 4.92
C ASN A 164 27.14 -3.89 5.87
N PRO A 165 27.75 -5.10 5.80
CA PRO A 165 28.94 -5.43 6.59
C PRO A 165 30.09 -4.43 6.37
N THR A 166 30.90 -4.24 7.39
CA THR A 166 32.12 -3.43 7.35
C THR A 166 33.04 -3.94 6.23
N GLY A 167 33.40 -3.07 5.29
CA GLY A 167 34.22 -3.42 4.11
C GLY A 167 33.44 -3.49 2.79
N SER A 168 32.09 -3.36 2.83
CA SER A 168 31.29 -3.18 1.62
C SER A 168 31.48 -1.79 1.02
N THR A 169 31.43 -1.68 -0.32
CA THR A 169 31.44 -0.42 -1.04
C THR A 169 30.20 0.42 -0.73
N TYR A 170 29.08 -0.26 -0.45
CA TYR A 170 27.80 0.37 -0.14
C TYR A 170 27.52 0.32 1.35
N LYS A 171 26.99 1.41 1.90
CA LYS A 171 26.68 1.53 3.32
C LYS A 171 25.35 0.83 3.69
N TYR A 172 24.38 0.90 2.81
CA TYR A 172 23.02 0.38 3.04
C TYR A 172 22.57 -0.50 1.89
N ARG A 173 21.68 -1.44 2.21
CA ARG A 173 20.90 -2.21 1.23
C ARG A 173 19.45 -2.25 1.63
N TYR A 174 18.57 -2.36 0.66
CA TYR A 174 17.16 -2.60 0.88
C TYR A 174 16.84 -4.06 0.61
N VAL A 175 16.01 -4.64 1.46
CA VAL A 175 15.53 -6.02 1.34
C VAL A 175 14.04 -6.06 1.58
N ASN A 176 13.32 -6.95 0.89
CA ASN A 176 11.94 -7.22 1.23
C ASN A 176 11.86 -8.19 2.39
N CYS A 177 11.11 -7.84 3.44
CA CYS A 177 10.76 -8.73 4.52
C CYS A 177 9.52 -9.58 4.13
N LEU A 178 9.48 -10.85 4.56
CA LEU A 178 8.49 -11.79 4.02
C LEU A 178 7.07 -11.55 4.53
N LEU A 179 6.88 -11.15 5.79
CA LEU A 179 5.53 -10.97 6.35
C LEU A 179 5.57 -10.08 7.61
N TYR A 180 4.67 -9.11 7.66
CA TYR A 180 4.30 -8.39 8.87
C TYR A 180 2.78 -8.48 9.06
N THR A 181 2.34 -8.86 10.26
CA THR A 181 0.91 -8.92 10.61
C THR A 181 0.61 -7.89 11.69
N SER A 182 -0.44 -7.10 11.51
CA SER A 182 -1.00 -6.27 12.57
C SER A 182 -2.47 -6.62 12.77
N ASP A 183 -2.83 -6.96 14.01
CA ASP A 183 -4.23 -7.12 14.42
C ASP A 183 -4.66 -5.86 15.15
N ALA A 184 -5.77 -5.28 14.73
CA ALA A 184 -6.36 -4.17 15.45
C ALA A 184 -7.34 -4.68 16.53
N ALA A 185 -6.82 -5.44 17.45
CA ALA A 185 -7.42 -5.61 18.77
C ALA A 185 -6.87 -4.55 19.75
N ASP A 186 -6.08 -3.59 19.26
CA ASP A 186 -5.44 -2.62 20.13
C ASP A 186 -5.91 -1.20 19.81
N ASP A 187 -6.47 -0.58 20.87
CA ASP A 187 -6.66 0.84 21.10
C ASP A 187 -7.65 1.63 20.24
N ARG A 188 -8.89 1.71 20.75
CA ARG A 188 -9.45 3.03 21.06
C ARG A 188 -10.51 2.92 22.15
N ILE A 189 -10.07 2.91 23.39
CA ILE A 189 -10.83 3.47 24.49
C ILE A 189 -10.45 4.96 24.57
N SER A 190 -11.35 5.81 24.18
CA SER A 190 -11.29 7.23 24.47
C SER A 190 -12.71 7.75 24.61
#